data_44b6752c2e463734937b0d35d4e779b4
#
_entry.id   44b6752c2e463734937b0d35d4e779b4
#
_cell.length_a   1.000
_cell.length_b   1.000
_cell.length_c   1.000
_cell.angle_alpha   90.00
_cell.angle_beta   90.00
_cell.angle_gamma   90.00
#
_symmetry.space_group_name_H-M   'P 1'
#
loop_
_entity.id
_entity.type
_entity.pdbx_description
1 polymer ?
#
loop_
_entity_poly.entity_id
_entity_poly.type
_entity_poly.pdbx_seq_one_letter_code
_entity_poly.pdbx_strand_id
1 'polypeptide(L)'
;MKYSKPIVVAEIGCNHQGSLDQAKKLIREASKCGADYAKFQKRDNKYLLKNTYNDPHPVPSNSFGNSYGDHREFLEFNINQHKILFSECIKNNIKYSVSVWEKKSAEDIVNSRIKLDYVKVPSACNLDFELLDFLVKKFKKKIHVSLGMTSKKEISKIYNFFKKNKRLKDLTLYACTSKYPVNYKDLCLLEILNLKEKYERYIDAVSFSGHHRGIAVDMAALTLGAKYFERHFTLDRTLKGTDHAASLEADGLSKLVRDLNNTFDSLTFKPTKI
;
A
#
# COMPACT_ATOMS: atom_id res chain seq x y z
N MET A 1 20.50 -3.09 16.79
CA MET A 1 19.46 -2.82 15.76
C MET A 1 18.57 -1.70 16.29
N LYS A 2 18.26 -0.68 15.52
CA LYS A 2 17.33 0.40 15.95
C LYS A 2 15.97 0.14 15.30
N TYR A 3 14.95 -0.09 16.09
CA TYR A 3 13.58 -0.26 15.61
C TYR A 3 12.88 1.09 15.50
N SER A 4 12.00 1.22 14.53
CA SER A 4 11.11 2.39 14.38
C SER A 4 9.71 2.02 14.84
N LYS A 5 9.00 2.97 15.45
CA LYS A 5 7.58 2.77 15.78
C LYS A 5 6.84 2.33 14.51
N PRO A 6 6.05 1.25 14.58
CA PRO A 6 5.30 0.76 13.43
C PRO A 6 4.26 1.78 12.96
N ILE A 7 4.05 1.85 11.66
CA ILE A 7 3.03 2.68 11.01
C ILE A 7 2.10 1.75 10.24
N VAL A 8 0.82 1.74 10.59
CA VAL A 8 -0.17 0.84 9.99
C VAL A 8 -0.94 1.55 8.90
N VAL A 9 -0.95 0.95 7.71
CA VAL A 9 -1.65 1.44 6.53
C VAL A 9 -2.80 0.49 6.20
N ALA A 10 -4.04 0.96 6.42
CA ALA A 10 -5.24 0.26 5.98
C ALA A 10 -5.43 0.50 4.47
N GLU A 11 -5.08 -0.49 3.65
CA GLU A 11 -5.31 -0.47 2.20
C GLU A 11 -6.77 -0.78 1.90
N ILE A 12 -7.56 0.26 1.69
CA ILE A 12 -8.96 0.14 1.28
C ILE A 12 -9.03 -0.35 -0.17
N GLY A 13 -8.06 0.10 -1.00
CA GLY A 13 -7.95 -0.35 -2.38
C GLY A 13 -9.24 -0.18 -3.15
N CYS A 14 -9.81 -1.29 -3.64
CA CYS A 14 -11.09 -1.35 -4.32
C CYS A 14 -12.23 -1.89 -3.45
N ASN A 15 -12.01 -2.14 -2.15
CA ASN A 15 -13.00 -2.74 -1.24
C ASN A 15 -14.21 -1.84 -0.96
N HIS A 16 -14.17 -0.60 -1.41
CA HIS A 16 -15.31 0.33 -1.41
C HIS A 16 -16.35 0.03 -2.51
N GLN A 17 -16.07 -0.90 -3.43
CA GLN A 17 -17.00 -1.35 -4.49
C GLN A 17 -17.63 -0.18 -5.29
N GLY A 18 -16.88 0.86 -5.62
CA GLY A 18 -17.35 2.04 -6.33
C GLY A 18 -18.23 3.01 -5.51
N SER A 19 -18.56 2.66 -4.27
CA SER A 19 -19.42 3.47 -3.39
C SER A 19 -18.61 4.42 -2.53
N LEU A 20 -18.86 5.74 -2.69
CA LEU A 20 -18.22 6.78 -1.88
C LEU A 20 -18.64 6.68 -0.40
N ASP A 21 -19.90 6.28 -0.11
CA ASP A 21 -20.38 6.12 1.26
C ASP A 21 -19.75 4.91 1.94
N GLN A 22 -19.54 3.81 1.22
CA GLN A 22 -18.79 2.65 1.72
C GLN A 22 -17.33 3.02 1.97
N ALA A 23 -16.69 3.78 1.07
CA ALA A 23 -15.34 4.29 1.27
C ALA A 23 -15.21 5.14 2.53
N LYS A 24 -16.18 6.03 2.81
CA LYS A 24 -16.22 6.81 4.06
C LYS A 24 -16.42 5.93 5.30
N LYS A 25 -17.26 4.87 5.22
CA LYS A 25 -17.40 3.89 6.32
C LYS A 25 -16.08 3.19 6.60
N LEU A 26 -15.38 2.73 5.55
CA LEU A 26 -14.06 2.11 5.67
C LEU A 26 -13.03 3.04 6.32
N ILE A 27 -13.01 4.34 5.97
CA ILE A 27 -12.14 5.32 6.61
C ILE A 27 -12.44 5.41 8.12
N ARG A 28 -13.72 5.55 8.49
CA ARG A 28 -14.13 5.66 9.91
C ARG A 28 -13.74 4.42 10.72
N GLU A 29 -13.98 3.23 10.17
CA GLU A 29 -13.62 1.99 10.85
C GLU A 29 -12.10 1.80 10.93
N ALA A 30 -11.34 2.10 9.87
CA ALA A 30 -9.87 2.06 9.92
C ALA A 30 -9.30 3.01 10.98
N SER A 31 -9.87 4.21 11.12
CA SER A 31 -9.49 5.16 12.17
C SER A 31 -9.79 4.62 13.57
N LYS A 32 -11.00 4.07 13.81
CA LYS A 32 -11.36 3.46 15.10
C LYS A 32 -10.45 2.30 15.47
N CYS A 33 -9.98 1.56 14.48
CA CYS A 33 -8.99 0.48 14.68
C CYS A 33 -7.59 0.99 15.02
N GLY A 34 -7.34 2.30 14.93
CA GLY A 34 -6.04 2.91 15.23
C GLY A 34 -5.04 2.87 14.08
N ALA A 35 -5.48 2.65 12.84
CA ALA A 35 -4.60 2.74 11.67
C ALA A 35 -4.12 4.18 11.45
N ASP A 36 -2.86 4.35 11.02
CA ASP A 36 -2.27 5.66 10.76
C ASP A 36 -2.72 6.24 9.42
N TYR A 37 -2.95 5.37 8.42
CA TYR A 37 -3.34 5.77 7.07
C TYR A 37 -4.51 4.92 6.54
N ALA A 38 -5.44 5.59 5.86
CA ALA A 38 -6.40 4.97 4.94
C ALA A 38 -5.88 5.20 3.52
N LYS A 39 -5.61 4.12 2.77
CA LYS A 39 -5.02 4.18 1.45
C LYS A 39 -6.00 3.72 0.38
N PHE A 40 -6.03 4.47 -0.72
CA PHE A 40 -6.84 4.24 -1.90
C PHE A 40 -5.96 4.01 -3.13
N GLN A 41 -6.59 3.85 -4.28
CA GLN A 41 -5.91 3.68 -5.57
C GLN A 41 -6.47 4.68 -6.57
N LYS A 42 -5.61 5.18 -7.45
CA LYS A 42 -5.98 6.04 -8.58
C LYS A 42 -5.41 5.47 -9.86
N ARG A 43 -6.28 5.25 -10.85
CA ARG A 43 -5.95 4.74 -12.17
C ARG A 43 -6.61 5.56 -13.25
N ASP A 44 -5.97 5.62 -14.42
CA ASP A 44 -6.63 5.89 -15.68
C ASP A 44 -6.79 4.55 -16.43
N ASN A 45 -7.97 3.96 -16.31
CA ASN A 45 -8.20 2.61 -16.83
C ASN A 45 -8.13 2.54 -18.34
N LYS A 46 -8.50 3.59 -19.05
CA LYS A 46 -8.39 3.66 -20.52
C LYS A 46 -6.94 3.64 -20.98
N TYR A 47 -6.07 4.31 -20.23
CA TYR A 47 -4.63 4.28 -20.49
C TYR A 47 -4.00 2.93 -20.15
N LEU A 48 -4.32 2.38 -18.97
CA LEU A 48 -3.73 1.13 -18.47
C LEU A 48 -4.18 -0.10 -19.26
N LEU A 49 -5.45 -0.12 -19.71
CA LEU A 49 -6.08 -1.30 -20.28
C LEU A 49 -6.26 -1.21 -21.79
N LYS A 50 -5.45 -0.41 -22.50
CA LYS A 50 -5.56 -0.18 -23.96
C LYS A 50 -5.83 -1.45 -24.78
N ASN A 51 -5.17 -2.56 -24.42
CA ASN A 51 -5.24 -3.82 -25.15
C ASN A 51 -6.18 -4.85 -24.53
N THR A 52 -6.60 -4.65 -23.26
CA THR A 52 -7.35 -5.62 -22.46
C THR A 52 -8.67 -5.04 -21.92
N TYR A 53 -9.04 -3.85 -22.34
CA TYR A 53 -10.23 -3.15 -21.85
C TYR A 53 -11.52 -3.98 -22.10
N ASN A 54 -11.62 -4.57 -23.28
CA ASN A 54 -12.77 -5.36 -23.69
C ASN A 54 -12.67 -6.86 -23.32
N ASP A 55 -11.57 -7.29 -22.70
CA ASP A 55 -11.40 -8.67 -22.27
C ASP A 55 -12.38 -9.02 -21.16
N PRO A 56 -12.79 -10.28 -21.02
CA PRO A 56 -13.58 -10.72 -19.88
C PRO A 56 -12.77 -10.61 -18.59
N HIS A 57 -13.47 -10.39 -17.48
CA HIS A 57 -12.80 -10.41 -16.16
C HIS A 57 -12.24 -11.82 -15.89
N PRO A 58 -10.95 -11.95 -15.46
CA PRO A 58 -10.32 -13.26 -15.19
C PRO A 58 -11.08 -14.16 -14.22
N VAL A 59 -11.86 -13.55 -13.31
CA VAL A 59 -12.76 -14.24 -12.37
C VAL A 59 -14.14 -13.61 -12.51
N PRO A 60 -15.05 -14.17 -13.35
CA PRO A 60 -16.35 -13.56 -13.67
C PRO A 60 -17.21 -13.24 -12.44
N SER A 61 -17.17 -14.07 -11.39
CA SER A 61 -17.91 -13.84 -10.14
C SER A 61 -17.51 -12.53 -9.43
N ASN A 62 -16.32 -12.01 -9.68
CA ASN A 62 -15.81 -10.76 -9.10
C ASN A 62 -16.06 -9.53 -10.01
N SER A 63 -16.61 -9.73 -11.21
CA SER A 63 -16.79 -8.63 -12.17
C SER A 63 -17.97 -7.72 -11.79
N PHE A 64 -17.75 -6.41 -11.85
CA PHE A 64 -18.77 -5.36 -11.73
C PHE A 64 -19.17 -4.77 -13.09
N GLY A 65 -18.82 -5.41 -14.21
CA GLY A 65 -19.13 -4.95 -15.56
C GLY A 65 -19.09 -6.08 -16.59
N ASN A 66 -19.40 -5.76 -17.83
CA ASN A 66 -19.41 -6.73 -18.93
C ASN A 66 -17.99 -7.04 -19.45
N SER A 67 -17.06 -6.12 -19.28
CA SER A 67 -15.65 -6.25 -19.62
C SER A 67 -14.75 -5.96 -18.42
N TYR A 68 -13.47 -6.27 -18.52
CA TYR A 68 -12.49 -5.92 -17.51
C TYR A 68 -12.34 -4.39 -17.36
N GLY A 69 -12.47 -3.67 -18.46
CA GLY A 69 -12.48 -2.20 -18.45
C GLY A 69 -13.69 -1.64 -17.71
N ASP A 70 -14.91 -2.11 -18.00
CA ASP A 70 -16.13 -1.68 -17.31
C ASP A 70 -16.04 -1.97 -15.79
N HIS A 71 -15.52 -3.15 -15.42
CA HIS A 71 -15.26 -3.50 -14.03
C HIS A 71 -14.33 -2.49 -13.34
N ARG A 72 -13.26 -2.09 -14.01
CA ARG A 72 -12.30 -1.12 -13.45
C ARG A 72 -12.87 0.29 -13.38
N GLU A 73 -13.63 0.72 -14.39
CA GLU A 73 -14.31 2.03 -14.36
C GLU A 73 -15.35 2.11 -13.25
N PHE A 74 -16.09 1.04 -13.01
CA PHE A 74 -17.05 0.97 -11.88
C PHE A 74 -16.38 1.19 -10.53
N LEU A 75 -15.16 0.69 -10.34
CA LEU A 75 -14.41 0.78 -9.10
C LEU A 75 -13.58 2.06 -8.97
N GLU A 76 -13.45 2.87 -10.03
CA GLU A 76 -12.55 4.01 -10.03
C GLU A 76 -13.22 5.27 -9.46
N PHE A 77 -12.47 6.00 -8.64
CA PHE A 77 -12.87 7.31 -8.16
C PHE A 77 -12.20 8.43 -8.96
N ASN A 78 -12.97 9.45 -9.32
CA ASN A 78 -12.44 10.67 -9.90
C ASN A 78 -11.75 11.55 -8.83
N ILE A 79 -11.02 12.58 -9.28
CA ILE A 79 -10.23 13.42 -8.39
C ILE A 79 -11.07 14.19 -7.35
N ASN A 80 -12.32 14.54 -7.66
CA ASN A 80 -13.20 15.22 -6.71
C ASN A 80 -13.64 14.25 -5.60
N GLN A 81 -13.89 12.99 -5.92
CA GLN A 81 -14.16 11.97 -4.92
C GLN A 81 -12.93 11.73 -4.02
N HIS A 82 -11.71 11.69 -4.58
CA HIS A 82 -10.47 11.63 -3.78
C HIS A 82 -10.33 12.83 -2.83
N LYS A 83 -10.72 14.05 -3.22
CA LYS A 83 -10.75 15.21 -2.33
C LYS A 83 -11.77 15.04 -1.19
N ILE A 84 -12.92 14.44 -1.47
CA ILE A 84 -13.94 14.13 -0.43
C ILE A 84 -13.36 13.08 0.54
N LEU A 85 -12.71 12.03 0.05
CA LEU A 85 -12.08 11.00 0.89
C LEU A 85 -10.95 11.57 1.75
N PHE A 86 -10.12 12.46 1.18
CA PHE A 86 -9.11 13.19 1.95
C PHE A 86 -9.74 14.01 3.09
N SER A 87 -10.83 14.75 2.82
CA SER A 87 -11.56 15.51 3.84
C SER A 87 -12.16 14.60 4.91
N GLU A 88 -12.69 13.44 4.53
CA GLU A 88 -13.21 12.45 5.47
C GLU A 88 -12.11 11.87 6.36
N CYS A 89 -10.92 11.63 5.81
CA CYS A 89 -9.76 11.19 6.59
C CYS A 89 -9.38 12.23 7.66
N ILE A 90 -9.31 13.50 7.30
CA ILE A 90 -9.02 14.59 8.25
C ILE A 90 -10.06 14.63 9.38
N LYS A 91 -11.36 14.54 9.06
CA LYS A 91 -12.44 14.53 10.05
C LYS A 91 -12.33 13.38 11.05
N ASN A 92 -11.74 12.27 10.63
CA ASN A 92 -11.61 11.06 11.45
C ASN A 92 -10.19 10.89 12.03
N ASN A 93 -9.33 11.91 11.98
CA ASN A 93 -7.96 11.88 12.52
C ASN A 93 -7.09 10.71 11.97
N ILE A 94 -7.33 10.30 10.74
CA ILE A 94 -6.51 9.32 10.01
C ILE A 94 -5.90 10.01 8.78
N LYS A 95 -4.68 9.65 8.42
CA LYS A 95 -4.02 10.23 7.25
C LYS A 95 -4.51 9.55 5.97
N TYR A 96 -4.62 10.35 4.92
CA TYR A 96 -4.95 9.86 3.59
C TYR A 96 -3.69 9.50 2.82
N SER A 97 -3.72 8.39 2.07
CA SER A 97 -2.69 8.03 1.08
C SER A 97 -3.32 7.42 -0.17
N VAL A 98 -2.54 7.34 -1.24
CA VAL A 98 -3.01 6.81 -2.52
C VAL A 98 -1.89 6.10 -3.29
N SER A 99 -2.23 4.97 -3.93
CA SER A 99 -1.40 4.35 -4.95
C SER A 99 -1.74 4.93 -6.32
N VAL A 100 -0.74 5.33 -7.09
CA VAL A 100 -0.88 5.78 -8.49
C VAL A 100 -0.31 4.71 -9.41
N TRP A 101 -1.05 4.39 -10.47
CA TRP A 101 -0.76 3.22 -11.31
C TRP A 101 -0.06 3.58 -12.63
N GLU A 102 -0.13 4.83 -13.04
CA GLU A 102 0.53 5.37 -14.22
C GLU A 102 0.71 6.89 -14.06
N LYS A 103 1.43 7.50 -15.00
CA LYS A 103 1.79 8.92 -14.96
C LYS A 103 0.57 9.84 -14.89
N LYS A 104 -0.50 9.58 -15.65
CA LYS A 104 -1.71 10.41 -15.68
C LYS A 104 -2.37 10.49 -14.30
N SER A 105 -2.53 9.35 -13.61
CA SER A 105 -3.03 9.31 -12.24
C SER A 105 -2.11 10.06 -11.27
N ALA A 106 -0.79 9.96 -11.44
CA ALA A 106 0.15 10.72 -10.64
C ALA A 106 0.01 12.23 -10.89
N GLU A 107 -0.17 12.67 -12.14
CA GLU A 107 -0.44 14.07 -12.49
C GLU A 107 -1.73 14.58 -11.83
N ASP A 108 -2.82 13.83 -11.93
CA ASP A 108 -4.10 14.17 -11.33
C ASP A 108 -3.98 14.36 -9.79
N ILE A 109 -3.30 13.44 -9.12
CA ILE A 109 -3.08 13.50 -7.66
C ILE A 109 -2.18 14.68 -7.29
N VAL A 110 -1.05 14.86 -7.95
CA VAL A 110 -0.10 15.96 -7.66
C VAL A 110 -0.76 17.33 -7.89
N ASN A 111 -1.53 17.48 -8.96
CA ASN A 111 -2.22 18.72 -9.31
C ASN A 111 -3.47 18.97 -8.44
N SER A 112 -4.00 17.96 -7.78
CA SER A 112 -5.22 18.06 -6.95
C SER A 112 -5.07 18.94 -5.71
N ARG A 113 -3.83 19.19 -5.28
CA ARG A 113 -3.49 19.86 -4.01
C ARG A 113 -3.89 19.08 -2.75
N ILE A 114 -4.21 17.79 -2.87
CA ILE A 114 -4.38 16.90 -1.71
C ILE A 114 -3.04 16.81 -0.99
N LYS A 115 -3.02 17.07 0.32
CA LYS A 115 -1.79 17.02 1.13
C LYS A 115 -1.46 15.58 1.48
N LEU A 116 -0.41 15.04 0.87
CA LEU A 116 0.08 13.69 1.10
C LEU A 116 1.43 13.71 1.81
N ASP A 117 1.65 12.80 2.74
CA ASP A 117 2.99 12.53 3.30
C ASP A 117 3.83 11.70 2.32
N TYR A 118 3.18 10.80 1.60
CA TYR A 118 3.78 9.99 0.56
C TYR A 118 2.75 9.59 -0.51
N VAL A 119 3.26 9.21 -1.68
CA VAL A 119 2.51 8.52 -2.72
C VAL A 119 3.09 7.12 -2.89
N LYS A 120 2.26 6.14 -3.26
CA LYS A 120 2.74 4.77 -3.48
C LYS A 120 2.67 4.38 -4.95
N VAL A 121 3.69 3.63 -5.38
CA VAL A 121 3.74 2.92 -6.67
C VAL A 121 3.52 1.43 -6.36
N PRO A 122 2.44 0.81 -6.86
CA PRO A 122 2.16 -0.60 -6.61
C PRO A 122 3.12 -1.52 -7.37
N SER A 123 3.18 -2.78 -6.98
CA SER A 123 4.07 -3.78 -7.57
C SER A 123 3.94 -3.90 -9.09
N ALA A 124 2.73 -3.80 -9.62
CA ALA A 124 2.47 -3.92 -11.05
C ALA A 124 3.07 -2.80 -11.91
N CYS A 125 3.42 -1.65 -11.29
CA CYS A 125 3.89 -0.44 -11.98
C CYS A 125 5.28 -0.01 -11.50
N ASN A 126 5.96 -0.81 -10.70
CA ASN A 126 7.24 -0.42 -10.08
C ASN A 126 8.40 -0.26 -11.08
N LEU A 127 8.26 -0.79 -12.28
CA LEU A 127 9.21 -0.64 -13.39
C LEU A 127 8.73 0.36 -14.46
N ASP A 128 7.63 1.06 -14.23
CA ASP A 128 7.21 2.18 -15.06
C ASP A 128 8.09 3.41 -14.76
N PHE A 129 9.18 3.54 -15.51
CA PHE A 129 10.11 4.65 -15.33
C PHE A 129 9.58 6.00 -15.79
N GLU A 130 8.51 6.05 -16.60
CA GLU A 130 7.83 7.31 -16.92
C GLU A 130 7.06 7.83 -15.71
N LEU A 131 6.32 6.96 -15.02
CA LEU A 131 5.67 7.26 -13.74
C LEU A 131 6.71 7.68 -12.68
N LEU A 132 7.77 6.89 -12.50
CA LEU A 132 8.81 7.18 -11.51
C LEU A 132 9.52 8.50 -11.80
N ASP A 133 9.82 8.81 -13.06
CA ASP A 133 10.46 10.08 -13.47
C ASP A 133 9.57 11.29 -13.15
N PHE A 134 8.28 11.18 -13.46
CA PHE A 134 7.31 12.21 -13.07
C PHE A 134 7.30 12.43 -11.56
N LEU A 135 7.20 11.36 -10.78
CA LEU A 135 7.13 11.44 -9.31
C LEU A 135 8.40 12.05 -8.70
N VAL A 136 9.59 11.61 -9.09
CA VAL A 136 10.85 12.16 -8.53
C VAL A 136 11.05 13.64 -8.87
N LYS A 137 10.52 14.11 -10.00
CA LYS A 137 10.61 15.51 -10.42
C LYS A 137 9.53 16.40 -9.80
N LYS A 138 8.29 15.91 -9.71
CA LYS A 138 7.12 16.75 -9.39
C LYS A 138 6.60 16.56 -7.97
N PHE A 139 6.69 15.37 -7.39
CA PHE A 139 6.22 15.10 -6.04
C PHE A 139 7.37 15.27 -5.02
N LYS A 140 7.27 16.26 -4.13
CA LYS A 140 8.37 16.69 -3.23
C LYS A 140 8.37 15.99 -1.86
N LYS A 141 7.56 14.94 -1.70
CA LYS A 141 7.46 14.12 -0.49
C LYS A 141 7.98 12.71 -0.77
N LYS A 142 7.75 11.76 0.16
CA LYS A 142 8.22 10.39 0.05
C LYS A 142 7.51 9.61 -1.05
N ILE A 143 8.24 8.73 -1.69
CA ILE A 143 7.73 7.82 -2.71
C ILE A 143 7.94 6.40 -2.20
N HIS A 144 6.84 5.70 -2.00
CA HIS A 144 6.81 4.32 -1.55
C HIS A 144 6.68 3.39 -2.75
N VAL A 145 7.53 2.35 -2.85
CA VAL A 145 7.54 1.41 -3.98
C VAL A 145 7.40 -0.01 -3.47
N SER A 146 6.37 -0.73 -3.92
CA SER A 146 6.22 -2.16 -3.66
C SER A 146 7.03 -3.00 -4.62
N LEU A 147 7.65 -4.07 -4.12
CA LEU A 147 8.61 -4.90 -4.86
C LEU A 147 8.07 -6.29 -5.22
N GLY A 148 6.78 -6.52 -5.12
CA GLY A 148 6.16 -7.75 -5.64
C GLY A 148 6.40 -7.90 -7.15
N MET A 149 6.51 -9.13 -7.64
CA MET A 149 6.79 -9.48 -9.03
C MET A 149 8.13 -8.92 -9.58
N THR A 150 9.06 -8.56 -8.71
CA THR A 150 10.30 -7.87 -9.08
C THR A 150 11.51 -8.73 -8.74
N SER A 151 12.40 -8.95 -9.68
CA SER A 151 13.67 -9.63 -9.48
C SER A 151 14.70 -8.74 -8.74
N LYS A 152 15.72 -9.35 -8.14
CA LYS A 152 16.84 -8.61 -7.49
C LYS A 152 17.53 -7.61 -8.43
N LYS A 153 17.62 -7.96 -9.73
CA LYS A 153 18.21 -7.10 -10.76
C LYS A 153 17.33 -5.86 -11.02
N GLU A 154 16.02 -6.04 -11.03
CA GLU A 154 15.05 -4.95 -11.23
C GLU A 154 14.96 -4.05 -10.00
N ILE A 155 15.01 -4.61 -8.78
CA ILE A 155 15.13 -3.81 -7.54
C ILE A 155 16.35 -2.89 -7.62
N SER A 156 17.49 -3.40 -8.10
CA SER A 156 18.70 -2.60 -8.28
C SER A 156 18.51 -1.49 -9.33
N LYS A 157 17.71 -1.71 -10.38
CA LYS A 157 17.38 -0.65 -11.36
C LYS A 157 16.56 0.46 -10.70
N ILE A 158 15.53 0.11 -9.91
CA ILE A 158 14.72 1.09 -9.16
C ILE A 158 15.62 1.92 -8.23
N TYR A 159 16.44 1.25 -7.41
CA TYR A 159 17.37 1.93 -6.51
C TYR A 159 18.31 2.90 -7.25
N ASN A 160 18.94 2.44 -8.33
CA ASN A 160 19.86 3.26 -9.13
C ASN A 160 19.16 4.44 -9.80
N PHE A 161 17.90 4.29 -10.19
CA PHE A 161 17.09 5.38 -10.71
C PHE A 161 16.90 6.48 -9.67
N PHE A 162 16.50 6.13 -8.44
CA PHE A 162 16.37 7.10 -7.33
C PHE A 162 17.72 7.72 -6.94
N LYS A 163 18.80 6.93 -6.96
CA LYS A 163 20.17 7.41 -6.71
C LYS A 163 20.59 8.46 -7.73
N LYS A 164 20.39 8.19 -9.03
CA LYS A 164 20.69 9.16 -10.12
C LYS A 164 19.93 10.47 -9.95
N ASN A 165 18.69 10.40 -9.48
CA ASN A 165 17.82 11.55 -9.26
C ASN A 165 18.02 12.22 -7.88
N LYS A 166 18.98 11.76 -7.05
CA LYS A 166 19.28 12.28 -5.69
C LYS A 166 18.06 12.23 -4.75
N ARG A 167 17.16 11.22 -4.92
CA ARG A 167 15.92 11.07 -4.17
C ARG A 167 15.87 9.79 -3.30
N LEU A 168 17.05 9.21 -2.97
CA LEU A 168 17.10 7.99 -2.13
C LEU A 168 16.49 8.20 -0.74
N LYS A 169 16.68 9.36 -0.13
CA LYS A 169 16.13 9.67 1.21
C LYS A 169 14.60 9.82 1.24
N ASP A 170 13.98 9.88 0.06
CA ASP A 170 12.53 9.90 -0.09
C ASP A 170 11.95 8.53 -0.48
N LEU A 171 12.79 7.53 -0.72
CA LEU A 171 12.39 6.20 -1.15
C LEU A 171 12.11 5.28 0.03
N THR A 172 10.92 4.69 0.08
CA THR A 172 10.58 3.55 0.93
C THR A 172 10.33 2.32 0.07
N LEU A 173 10.98 1.20 0.38
CA LEU A 173 10.83 -0.07 -0.34
C LEU A 173 9.99 -1.05 0.49
N TYR A 174 8.99 -1.68 -0.12
CA TYR A 174 8.17 -2.68 0.53
C TYR A 174 8.53 -4.09 0.06
N ALA A 175 8.95 -4.95 0.98
CA ALA A 175 8.90 -6.38 0.76
C ALA A 175 7.44 -6.80 0.58
N CYS A 176 7.14 -7.47 -0.52
CA CYS A 176 5.77 -7.79 -0.93
C CYS A 176 5.77 -9.03 -1.84
N THR A 177 4.74 -9.88 -1.70
CA THR A 177 4.39 -10.92 -2.65
C THR A 177 2.98 -10.65 -3.18
N SER A 178 2.87 -10.45 -4.51
CA SER A 178 1.61 -10.10 -5.18
C SER A 178 0.76 -11.33 -5.47
N LYS A 179 0.14 -11.90 -4.43
CA LYS A 179 -0.81 -13.01 -4.47
C LYS A 179 -1.87 -12.82 -3.39
N TYR A 180 -3.16 -13.03 -3.69
CA TYR A 180 -4.30 -12.65 -2.85
C TYR A 180 -5.28 -13.80 -2.60
N PRO A 181 -5.25 -14.50 -1.44
CA PRO A 181 -4.23 -14.43 -0.40
C PRO A 181 -2.95 -15.16 -0.80
N VAL A 182 -1.83 -14.79 -0.18
CA VAL A 182 -0.54 -15.47 -0.30
C VAL A 182 -0.42 -16.57 0.75
N ASN A 183 0.15 -17.72 0.38
CA ASN A 183 0.49 -18.77 1.34
C ASN A 183 1.73 -18.37 2.15
N TYR A 184 1.84 -18.83 3.39
CA TYR A 184 2.96 -18.47 4.28
C TYR A 184 4.34 -18.79 3.70
N LYS A 185 4.50 -19.94 3.02
CA LYS A 185 5.75 -20.35 2.36
C LYS A 185 6.19 -19.42 1.22
N ASP A 186 5.25 -18.68 0.63
CA ASP A 186 5.47 -17.81 -0.54
C ASP A 186 5.68 -16.34 -0.11
N LEU A 187 5.60 -16.01 1.19
CA LEU A 187 5.73 -14.64 1.70
C LEU A 187 7.12 -14.04 1.56
N CYS A 188 8.15 -14.88 1.48
CA CYS A 188 9.54 -14.43 1.36
C CYS A 188 9.94 -13.39 2.40
N LEU A 189 9.52 -13.58 3.67
CA LEU A 189 9.64 -12.56 4.72
C LEU A 189 11.08 -12.09 4.98
N LEU A 190 12.06 -12.96 4.79
CA LEU A 190 13.48 -12.63 4.95
C LEU A 190 13.99 -11.64 3.88
N GLU A 191 13.19 -11.33 2.86
CA GLU A 191 13.53 -10.26 1.90
C GLU A 191 13.60 -8.89 2.59
N ILE A 192 12.91 -8.70 3.73
CA ILE A 192 13.07 -7.51 4.57
C ILE A 192 14.53 -7.34 4.99
N LEU A 193 15.19 -8.41 5.45
CA LEU A 193 16.62 -8.38 5.84
C LEU A 193 17.52 -8.06 4.65
N ASN A 194 17.28 -8.71 3.49
CA ASN A 194 18.04 -8.45 2.27
C ASN A 194 17.97 -6.98 1.84
N LEU A 195 16.78 -6.39 1.90
CA LEU A 195 16.56 -4.98 1.55
C LEU A 195 17.23 -4.06 2.56
N LYS A 196 17.13 -4.38 3.85
CA LYS A 196 17.79 -3.59 4.92
C LYS A 196 19.29 -3.62 4.77
N GLU A 197 19.89 -4.78 4.65
CA GLU A 197 21.35 -4.94 4.51
C GLU A 197 21.90 -4.12 3.34
N LYS A 198 21.21 -4.14 2.20
CA LYS A 198 21.69 -3.47 0.99
C LYS A 198 21.38 -1.99 0.93
N TYR A 199 20.23 -1.55 1.42
CA TYR A 199 19.69 -0.25 1.07
C TYR A 199 19.34 0.65 2.26
N GLU A 200 19.07 0.12 3.48
CA GLU A 200 18.49 0.87 4.61
C GLU A 200 19.23 2.18 4.92
N ARG A 201 20.57 2.15 4.94
CA ARG A 201 21.38 3.34 5.24
C ARG A 201 21.22 4.48 4.22
N TYR A 202 20.72 4.20 3.03
CA TYR A 202 20.59 5.15 1.93
C TYR A 202 19.18 5.65 1.72
N ILE A 203 18.17 4.82 1.98
CA ILE A 203 16.75 5.11 1.74
C ILE A 203 16.04 5.60 3.00
N ASP A 204 14.73 5.95 2.91
CA ASP A 204 13.92 6.32 4.07
C ASP A 204 13.63 5.12 4.98
N ALA A 205 13.11 4.04 4.39
CA ALA A 205 12.75 2.85 5.14
C ALA A 205 12.63 1.59 4.26
N VAL A 206 12.72 0.44 4.92
CA VAL A 206 12.21 -0.83 4.43
C VAL A 206 10.89 -1.13 5.15
N SER A 207 9.92 -1.68 4.44
CA SER A 207 8.54 -1.84 4.90
C SER A 207 7.97 -3.17 4.42
N PHE A 208 6.78 -3.53 4.88
CA PHE A 208 6.11 -4.78 4.54
C PHE A 208 4.68 -4.52 4.04
N SER A 209 4.32 -5.13 2.90
CA SER A 209 2.96 -5.17 2.37
C SER A 209 2.50 -6.62 2.31
N GLY A 210 1.62 -7.00 3.24
CA GLY A 210 1.23 -8.39 3.48
C GLY A 210 -0.16 -8.71 2.93
N HIS A 211 -0.25 -9.81 2.15
CA HIS A 211 -1.50 -10.34 1.60
C HIS A 211 -1.85 -11.73 2.18
N HIS A 212 -1.25 -12.09 3.31
CA HIS A 212 -1.48 -13.34 4.03
C HIS A 212 -2.72 -13.25 4.94
N ARG A 213 -3.22 -14.39 5.37
CA ARG A 213 -4.29 -14.47 6.37
C ARG A 213 -3.70 -14.31 7.77
N GLY A 214 -4.50 -13.73 8.70
CA GLY A 214 -4.05 -13.47 10.07
C GLY A 214 -3.03 -12.34 10.17
N ILE A 215 -2.40 -12.17 11.33
CA ILE A 215 -1.52 -11.04 11.68
C ILE A 215 -0.16 -11.45 12.25
N ALA A 216 0.06 -12.73 12.54
CA ALA A 216 1.28 -13.20 13.23
C ALA A 216 2.58 -12.84 12.45
N VAL A 217 2.53 -12.88 11.12
CA VAL A 217 3.68 -12.57 10.25
C VAL A 217 4.06 -11.09 10.31
N ASP A 218 3.11 -10.21 10.58
CA ASP A 218 3.37 -8.77 10.72
C ASP A 218 4.28 -8.48 11.93
N MET A 219 4.10 -9.23 13.03
CA MET A 219 4.97 -9.13 14.21
C MET A 219 6.40 -9.58 13.86
N ALA A 220 6.54 -10.68 13.13
CA ALA A 220 7.83 -11.12 12.62
C ALA A 220 8.45 -10.08 11.68
N ALA A 221 7.67 -9.47 10.78
CA ALA A 221 8.15 -8.40 9.91
C ALA A 221 8.67 -7.18 10.72
N LEU A 222 8.02 -6.83 11.84
CA LEU A 222 8.50 -5.77 12.74
C LEU A 222 9.86 -6.13 13.35
N THR A 223 10.02 -7.35 13.84
CA THR A 223 11.31 -7.80 14.42
C THR A 223 12.43 -7.90 13.39
N LEU A 224 12.09 -8.10 12.12
CA LEU A 224 13.03 -7.99 11.00
C LEU A 224 13.30 -6.52 10.61
N GLY A 225 12.59 -5.55 11.19
CA GLY A 225 12.83 -4.12 11.09
C GLY A 225 12.02 -3.41 10.01
N ALA A 226 10.88 -3.93 9.60
CA ALA A 226 9.93 -3.20 8.78
C ALA A 226 9.35 -2.00 9.55
N LYS A 227 9.09 -0.89 8.83
CA LYS A 227 8.57 0.36 9.41
C LYS A 227 7.09 0.57 9.13
N TYR A 228 6.66 0.44 7.88
CA TYR A 228 5.26 0.53 7.48
C TYR A 228 4.70 -0.86 7.26
N PHE A 229 3.47 -1.08 7.75
CA PHE A 229 2.72 -2.34 7.66
C PHE A 229 1.45 -2.07 6.88
N GLU A 230 1.43 -2.48 5.62
CA GLU A 230 0.28 -2.30 4.77
C GLU A 230 -0.52 -3.58 4.70
N ARG A 231 -1.81 -3.50 5.04
CA ARG A 231 -2.75 -4.61 4.98
C ARG A 231 -4.06 -4.15 4.34
N HIS A 232 -4.55 -4.95 3.40
CA HIS A 232 -5.89 -4.73 2.87
C HIS A 232 -6.93 -4.75 3.97
N PHE A 233 -7.91 -3.84 3.88
CA PHE A 233 -8.94 -3.64 4.88
C PHE A 233 -10.32 -3.67 4.23
N THR A 234 -11.28 -4.35 4.88
CA THR A 234 -12.66 -4.48 4.45
C THR A 234 -13.62 -4.46 5.62
N LEU A 235 -14.90 -4.15 5.36
CA LEU A 235 -15.97 -4.31 6.34
C LEU A 235 -16.43 -5.78 6.45
N ASP A 236 -16.31 -6.54 5.34
CA ASP A 236 -16.73 -7.94 5.27
C ASP A 236 -15.91 -8.66 4.18
N ARG A 237 -15.24 -9.74 4.57
CA ARG A 237 -14.38 -10.54 3.69
C ARG A 237 -15.14 -11.39 2.68
N THR A 238 -16.45 -11.53 2.84
CA THR A 238 -17.33 -12.31 1.94
C THR A 238 -17.86 -11.49 0.78
N LEU A 239 -17.63 -10.16 0.80
CA LEU A 239 -18.09 -9.27 -0.25
C LEU A 239 -17.43 -9.60 -1.60
N LYS A 240 -18.13 -9.25 -2.67
CA LYS A 240 -17.67 -9.40 -4.05
C LYS A 240 -16.47 -8.50 -4.33
N GLY A 241 -15.39 -9.09 -4.83
CA GLY A 241 -14.15 -8.38 -5.19
C GLY A 241 -12.92 -9.23 -4.95
N THR A 242 -11.80 -8.87 -5.58
CA THR A 242 -10.56 -9.66 -5.56
C THR A 242 -9.79 -9.55 -4.25
N ASP A 243 -9.93 -8.44 -3.53
CA ASP A 243 -9.07 -8.09 -2.41
C ASP A 243 -9.66 -8.48 -1.05
N HIS A 244 -11.00 -8.64 -0.97
CA HIS A 244 -11.71 -8.90 0.29
C HIS A 244 -11.21 -10.14 1.02
N ALA A 245 -10.98 -11.26 0.31
CA ALA A 245 -10.54 -12.52 0.91
C ALA A 245 -9.18 -12.46 1.61
N ALA A 246 -8.29 -11.55 1.17
CA ALA A 246 -6.97 -11.32 1.75
C ALA A 246 -6.95 -10.15 2.77
N SER A 247 -8.08 -9.46 2.93
CA SER A 247 -8.21 -8.28 3.79
C SER A 247 -8.39 -8.64 5.26
N LEU A 248 -8.06 -7.71 6.13
CA LEU A 248 -8.46 -7.71 7.53
C LEU A 248 -9.82 -7.01 7.68
N GLU A 249 -10.66 -7.50 8.56
CA GLU A 249 -11.82 -6.82 9.09
C GLU A 249 -11.44 -5.99 10.32
N ALA A 250 -12.37 -5.23 10.89
CA ALA A 250 -12.10 -4.30 11.98
C ALA A 250 -11.42 -4.95 13.20
N ASP A 251 -11.88 -6.13 13.62
CA ASP A 251 -11.25 -6.87 14.72
C ASP A 251 -9.80 -7.26 14.41
N GLY A 252 -9.55 -7.75 13.19
CA GLY A 252 -8.21 -8.10 12.74
C GLY A 252 -7.27 -6.90 12.66
N LEU A 253 -7.75 -5.76 12.15
CA LEU A 253 -6.96 -4.54 12.05
C LEU A 253 -6.65 -3.93 13.43
N SER A 254 -7.64 -3.91 14.35
CA SER A 254 -7.44 -3.45 15.73
C SER A 254 -6.40 -4.29 16.48
N LYS A 255 -6.46 -5.63 16.32
CA LYS A 255 -5.47 -6.55 16.90
C LYS A 255 -4.09 -6.32 16.28
N LEU A 256 -4.01 -6.12 14.97
CA LEU A 256 -2.74 -5.80 14.29
C LEU A 256 -2.08 -4.56 14.88
N VAL A 257 -2.83 -3.46 15.00
CA VAL A 257 -2.32 -2.20 15.54
C VAL A 257 -1.84 -2.38 16.98
N ARG A 258 -2.68 -3.02 17.82
CA ARG A 258 -2.32 -3.31 19.23
C ARG A 258 -1.04 -4.14 19.32
N ASP A 259 -0.98 -5.26 18.59
CA ASP A 259 0.10 -6.22 18.73
C ASP A 259 1.42 -5.71 18.14
N LEU A 260 1.37 -4.91 17.08
CA LEU A 260 2.56 -4.21 16.56
C LEU A 260 3.11 -3.21 17.57
N ASN A 261 2.27 -2.42 18.24
CA ASN A 261 2.72 -1.46 19.26
C ASN A 261 3.28 -2.21 20.49
N ASN A 262 2.59 -3.23 20.99
CA ASN A 262 3.06 -4.03 22.13
C ASN A 262 4.39 -4.74 21.82
N THR A 263 4.53 -5.28 20.60
CA THR A 263 5.78 -5.90 20.15
C THR A 263 6.89 -4.85 20.08
N PHE A 264 6.63 -3.67 19.52
CA PHE A 264 7.61 -2.58 19.44
C PHE A 264 8.09 -2.16 20.84
N ASP A 265 7.17 -1.96 21.77
CA ASP A 265 7.49 -1.58 23.16
C ASP A 265 8.29 -2.66 23.89
N SER A 266 8.16 -3.93 23.47
CA SER A 266 8.92 -5.08 24.01
C SER A 266 10.34 -5.19 23.47
N LEU A 267 10.67 -4.52 22.34
CA LEU A 267 11.99 -4.61 21.68
C LEU A 267 13.04 -3.76 22.40
N THR A 268 13.28 -4.08 23.67
CA THR A 268 14.24 -3.42 24.55
C THR A 268 15.29 -4.40 25.05
N PHE A 269 16.45 -3.88 25.42
CA PHE A 269 17.47 -4.69 26.11
C PHE A 269 17.20 -4.71 27.60
N LYS A 270 17.53 -5.85 28.24
CA LYS A 270 17.46 -5.97 29.69
C LYS A 270 18.36 -4.92 30.34
N PRO A 271 17.86 -4.09 31.26
CA PRO A 271 18.71 -3.19 32.05
C PRO A 271 19.60 -3.99 32.99
N THR A 272 20.64 -3.37 33.56
CA THR A 272 21.66 -4.02 34.40
C THR A 272 21.08 -4.68 35.65
N LYS A 273 19.90 -4.22 36.14
CA LYS A 273 19.07 -4.84 37.17
C LYS A 273 17.61 -4.79 36.75
N ILE A 274 16.95 -5.96 36.78
CA ILE A 274 15.50 -6.10 36.82
C ILE A 274 15.19 -6.75 38.17
#